data_90b293e80ab99d2aa5ac58ffe480dad3
#
_entry.id   90b293e80ab99d2aa5ac58ffe480dad3
#
_cell.length_a   1.000
_cell.length_b   1.000
_cell.length_c   1.000
_cell.angle_alpha   90.00
_cell.angle_beta   90.00
_cell.angle_gamma   90.00
#
_symmetry.space_group_name_H-M   'P 1'
#
loop_
_entity.id
_entity.type
_entity.pdbx_description
1 polymer ?
#
loop_
_entity_poly.entity_id
_entity_poly.type
_entity_poly.pdbx_seq_one_letter_code
_entity_poly.pdbx_strand_id
1 'polypeptide(L)'
;MCKYYGTRGGRRLVLDHVSFELARGRHIGILGRNGAGKSTLVRLLSGAENPTSGRIDRRMSVSWPLAFTGAFQAHLTGLDNLKFVCRVYGVDWRPLVPFVEEFTELGIYLNEPVLHYSAGMSMRLAFALSMAIEFDCFLIDEGMAVGDSRFGDRCHHELFVKRRDRAFILVSHDPNIIRSYCERAAVLHLGRLYEFDHVDQAYEFYEQAVVPPPGPRFD
;
A
#
# COMPACT_ATOMS: atom_id res chain seq x y z
N MET A 1 -1.36 18.59 -6.93
CA MET A 1 -0.60 17.88 -7.99
C MET A 1 -1.55 17.28 -9.03
N CYS A 2 -1.08 17.18 -10.31
CA CYS A 2 -1.84 16.49 -11.36
C CYS A 2 -0.98 15.39 -11.99
N LYS A 3 -1.63 14.35 -12.53
CA LYS A 3 -0.98 13.26 -13.26
C LYS A 3 -1.70 12.96 -14.56
N TYR A 4 -0.95 12.99 -15.65
CA TYR A 4 -1.40 12.63 -17.00
C TYR A 4 -0.60 11.43 -17.50
N TYR A 5 -1.25 10.58 -18.25
CA TYR A 5 -0.59 9.52 -19.04
C TYR A 5 -0.82 9.73 -20.52
N GLY A 6 0.19 9.43 -21.33
CA GLY A 6 0.06 9.39 -22.78
C GLY A 6 -0.78 8.19 -23.20
N THR A 7 -1.71 8.40 -24.14
CA THR A 7 -2.49 7.34 -24.78
C THR A 7 -2.45 7.51 -26.29
N ARG A 8 -2.87 6.51 -27.06
CA ARG A 8 -2.97 6.64 -28.52
C ARG A 8 -3.89 7.79 -28.97
N GLY A 9 -4.87 8.17 -28.15
CA GLY A 9 -5.82 9.27 -28.41
C GLY A 9 -5.43 10.61 -27.77
N GLY A 10 -4.24 10.76 -27.21
CA GLY A 10 -3.80 11.99 -26.54
C GLY A 10 -3.39 11.78 -25.09
N ARG A 11 -3.54 12.82 -24.25
CA ARG A 11 -3.23 12.76 -22.82
C ARG A 11 -4.49 12.46 -22.01
N ARG A 12 -4.43 11.46 -21.12
CA ARG A 12 -5.49 11.14 -20.17
C ARG A 12 -5.12 11.71 -18.80
N LEU A 13 -5.95 12.59 -18.27
CA LEU A 13 -5.85 13.06 -16.89
C LEU A 13 -6.34 11.93 -15.95
N VAL A 14 -5.52 11.55 -14.99
CA VAL A 14 -5.82 10.49 -14.02
C VAL A 14 -5.97 11.06 -12.62
N LEU A 15 -5.14 12.06 -12.25
CA LEU A 15 -5.26 12.78 -11.00
C LEU A 15 -5.35 14.28 -11.30
N ASP A 16 -6.37 14.93 -10.76
CA ASP A 16 -6.71 16.33 -11.00
C ASP A 16 -6.65 17.14 -9.70
N HIS A 17 -5.63 17.99 -9.59
CA HIS A 17 -5.41 18.90 -8.47
C HIS A 17 -5.49 18.24 -7.07
N VAL A 18 -5.00 16.99 -6.97
CA VAL A 18 -4.94 16.29 -5.69
C VAL A 18 -4.01 17.02 -4.72
N SER A 19 -4.51 17.29 -3.53
CA SER A 19 -3.77 17.90 -2.41
C SER A 19 -4.26 17.30 -1.12
N PHE A 20 -3.36 16.89 -0.22
CA PHE A 20 -3.66 16.50 1.16
C PHE A 20 -2.38 16.53 1.99
N GLU A 21 -2.54 16.51 3.30
CA GLU A 21 -1.44 16.46 4.25
C GLU A 21 -1.61 15.28 5.21
N LEU A 22 -0.49 14.61 5.52
CA LEU A 22 -0.43 13.56 6.52
C LEU A 22 0.70 13.85 7.50
N ALA A 23 0.34 14.01 8.77
CA ALA A 23 1.30 14.18 9.85
C ALA A 23 1.86 12.82 10.31
N ARG A 24 3.04 12.83 10.96
CA ARG A 24 3.62 11.65 11.61
C ARG A 24 2.63 11.02 12.59
N GLY A 25 2.58 9.69 12.62
CA GLY A 25 1.71 8.93 13.51
C GLY A 25 0.20 9.05 13.21
N ARG A 26 -0.18 9.65 12.07
CA ARG A 26 -1.57 9.74 11.66
C ARG A 26 -1.90 8.74 10.57
N HIS A 27 -3.13 8.24 10.60
CA HIS A 27 -3.64 7.28 9.64
C HIS A 27 -4.69 7.92 8.76
N ILE A 28 -4.62 7.69 7.45
CA ILE A 28 -5.64 8.13 6.50
C ILE A 28 -6.04 6.97 5.59
N GLY A 29 -7.35 6.77 5.47
CA GLY A 29 -7.93 5.84 4.50
C GLY A 29 -8.23 6.56 3.19
N ILE A 30 -7.98 5.91 2.05
CA ILE A 30 -8.35 6.43 0.73
C ILE A 30 -9.30 5.46 0.05
N LEU A 31 -10.57 5.84 0.03
CA LEU A 31 -11.64 5.14 -0.68
C LEU A 31 -11.65 5.52 -2.16
N GLY A 32 -12.08 4.61 -3.02
CA GLY A 32 -12.32 4.92 -4.42
C GLY A 32 -12.60 3.67 -5.25
N ARG A 33 -13.40 3.81 -6.30
CA ARG A 33 -13.70 2.71 -7.23
C ARG A 33 -12.47 2.27 -8.01
N ASN A 34 -12.57 1.09 -8.60
CA ASN A 34 -11.57 0.63 -9.56
C ASN A 34 -11.49 1.62 -10.74
N GLY A 35 -10.25 2.00 -11.09
CA GLY A 35 -9.99 2.99 -12.14
C GLY A 35 -10.05 4.45 -11.68
N ALA A 36 -10.35 4.76 -10.41
CA ALA A 36 -10.37 6.13 -9.89
C ALA A 36 -8.98 6.81 -9.84
N GLY A 37 -7.89 6.03 -9.95
CA GLY A 37 -6.52 6.53 -9.89
C GLY A 37 -5.77 6.14 -8.61
N LYS A 38 -6.32 5.24 -7.77
CA LYS A 38 -5.71 4.81 -6.50
C LYS A 38 -4.27 4.32 -6.68
N SER A 39 -4.05 3.35 -7.56
CA SER A 39 -2.70 2.82 -7.80
C SER A 39 -1.73 3.86 -8.40
N THR A 40 -2.24 4.84 -9.15
CA THR A 40 -1.44 5.98 -9.61
C THR A 40 -1.03 6.85 -8.42
N LEU A 41 -1.97 7.15 -7.52
CA LEU A 41 -1.68 7.91 -6.31
C LEU A 41 -0.63 7.20 -5.45
N VAL A 42 -0.77 5.90 -5.24
CA VAL A 42 0.19 5.07 -4.49
C VAL A 42 1.58 5.13 -5.12
N ARG A 43 1.73 4.99 -6.46
CA ARG A 43 3.02 5.13 -7.14
C ARG A 43 3.64 6.51 -6.99
N LEU A 44 2.83 7.56 -6.98
CA LEU A 44 3.31 8.92 -6.74
C LEU A 44 3.75 9.11 -5.29
N LEU A 45 3.00 8.58 -4.32
CA LEU A 45 3.32 8.69 -2.89
C LEU A 45 4.57 7.90 -2.52
N SER A 46 4.75 6.70 -3.07
CA SER A 46 5.97 5.89 -2.86
C SER A 46 7.22 6.47 -3.54
N GLY A 47 7.04 7.41 -4.47
CA GLY A 47 8.17 7.95 -5.26
C GLY A 47 8.55 7.12 -6.49
N ALA A 48 7.81 6.05 -6.79
CA ALA A 48 8.01 5.25 -7.99
C ALA A 48 7.73 6.05 -9.28
N GLU A 49 6.88 7.07 -9.19
CA GLU A 49 6.60 8.01 -10.27
C GLU A 49 6.62 9.46 -9.76
N ASN A 50 6.83 10.41 -10.68
CA ASN A 50 6.67 11.83 -10.39
C ASN A 50 5.31 12.36 -10.91
N PRO A 51 4.72 13.38 -10.26
CA PRO A 51 3.55 14.06 -10.81
C PRO A 51 3.92 14.77 -12.12
N THR A 52 2.93 14.95 -13.01
CA THR A 52 3.14 15.73 -14.26
C THR A 52 3.19 17.23 -13.96
N SER A 53 2.46 17.69 -12.95
CA SER A 53 2.52 19.07 -12.45
C SER A 53 2.22 19.12 -10.95
N GLY A 54 2.70 20.17 -10.28
CA GLY A 54 2.69 20.28 -8.83
C GLY A 54 3.86 19.54 -8.20
N ARG A 55 3.81 19.33 -6.89
CA ARG A 55 4.89 18.68 -6.13
C ARG A 55 4.34 17.78 -5.04
N ILE A 56 5.16 16.84 -4.59
CA ILE A 56 4.95 16.04 -3.38
C ILE A 56 6.13 16.35 -2.46
N ASP A 57 5.84 16.92 -1.30
CA ASP A 57 6.83 17.20 -0.26
C ASP A 57 6.82 16.04 0.74
N ARG A 58 7.86 15.21 0.71
CA ARG A 58 8.01 14.04 1.59
C ARG A 58 8.97 14.37 2.70
N ARG A 59 8.43 14.62 3.90
CA ARG A 59 9.19 14.87 5.14
C ARG A 59 9.30 13.62 6.02
N MET A 60 8.84 12.51 5.50
CA MET A 60 8.86 11.17 6.11
C MET A 60 9.41 10.18 5.10
N SER A 61 10.11 9.14 5.58
CA SER A 61 10.40 7.97 4.77
C SER A 61 9.10 7.22 4.51
N VAL A 62 8.80 6.98 3.23
CA VAL A 62 7.56 6.32 2.80
C VAL A 62 7.90 4.96 2.22
N SER A 63 7.20 3.92 2.64
CA SER A 63 7.42 2.57 2.12
C SER A 63 6.96 2.46 0.66
N TRP A 64 7.43 1.42 -0.02
CA TRP A 64 6.69 0.90 -1.18
C TRP A 64 5.35 0.30 -0.72
N PRO A 65 4.40 0.02 -1.62
CA PRO A 65 3.16 -0.65 -1.26
C PRO A 65 3.45 -2.00 -0.60
N LEU A 66 2.86 -2.25 0.58
CA LEU A 66 3.09 -3.49 1.32
C LEU A 66 2.66 -4.71 0.51
N ALA A 67 3.35 -5.83 0.72
CA ALA A 67 3.13 -7.08 0.00
C ALA A 67 3.29 -6.99 -1.53
N PHE A 68 3.96 -5.95 -2.04
CA PHE A 68 4.23 -5.81 -3.47
C PHE A 68 5.31 -6.79 -3.94
N THR A 69 4.89 -7.90 -4.52
CA THR A 69 5.78 -8.98 -5.00
C THR A 69 6.56 -8.61 -6.26
N GLY A 70 6.14 -7.56 -6.99
CA GLY A 70 6.80 -7.10 -8.21
C GLY A 70 8.19 -6.46 -8.03
N ALA A 71 8.60 -6.23 -6.77
CA ALA A 71 9.94 -5.70 -6.46
C ALA A 71 11.04 -6.78 -6.41
N PHE A 72 10.67 -8.06 -6.47
CA PHE A 72 11.64 -9.14 -6.35
C PHE A 72 12.41 -9.39 -7.63
N GLN A 73 13.68 -9.70 -7.44
CA GLN A 73 14.49 -10.32 -8.47
C GLN A 73 14.23 -11.83 -8.43
N ALA A 74 13.43 -12.33 -9.36
CA ALA A 74 12.92 -13.70 -9.34
C ALA A 74 14.00 -14.78 -9.33
N HIS A 75 15.16 -14.53 -9.95
CA HIS A 75 16.30 -15.44 -10.00
C HIS A 75 17.20 -15.38 -8.76
N LEU A 76 16.99 -14.45 -7.86
CA LEU A 76 17.69 -14.38 -6.57
C LEU A 76 16.90 -15.15 -5.51
N THR A 77 17.64 -15.63 -4.50
CA THR A 77 17.04 -16.26 -3.32
C THR A 77 16.25 -15.25 -2.49
N GLY A 78 15.38 -15.73 -1.59
CA GLY A 78 14.69 -14.84 -0.64
C GLY A 78 15.69 -14.05 0.22
N LEU A 79 16.76 -14.70 0.66
CA LEU A 79 17.85 -14.07 1.43
C LEU A 79 18.60 -13.01 0.60
N ASP A 80 18.86 -13.27 -0.68
CA ASP A 80 19.54 -12.29 -1.53
C ASP A 80 18.64 -11.10 -1.87
N ASN A 81 17.33 -11.30 -1.97
CA ASN A 81 16.35 -10.20 -2.05
C ASN A 81 16.37 -9.36 -0.76
N LEU A 82 16.45 -9.97 0.44
CA LEU A 82 16.63 -9.22 1.68
C LEU A 82 17.92 -8.37 1.64
N LYS A 83 19.07 -8.98 1.28
CA LYS A 83 20.34 -8.27 1.16
C LYS A 83 20.27 -7.11 0.17
N PHE A 84 19.60 -7.34 -0.97
CA PHE A 84 19.41 -6.30 -1.99
C PHE A 84 18.62 -5.12 -1.45
N VAL A 85 17.45 -5.37 -0.85
CA VAL A 85 16.59 -4.33 -0.26
C VAL A 85 17.34 -3.57 0.83
N CYS A 86 17.98 -4.27 1.76
CA CYS A 86 18.76 -3.63 2.83
C CYS A 86 19.89 -2.75 2.29
N ARG A 87 20.58 -3.17 1.22
CA ARG A 87 21.61 -2.37 0.57
C ARG A 87 21.05 -1.09 -0.04
N VAL A 88 19.88 -1.16 -0.67
CA VAL A 88 19.20 0.02 -1.26
C VAL A 88 18.86 1.06 -0.18
N TYR A 89 18.45 0.60 1.00
CA TYR A 89 18.07 1.48 2.11
C TYR A 89 19.21 1.76 3.12
N GLY A 90 20.41 1.23 2.87
CA GLY A 90 21.57 1.47 3.75
C GLY A 90 21.47 0.79 5.13
N VAL A 91 20.72 -0.32 5.21
CA VAL A 91 20.48 -1.08 6.45
C VAL A 91 21.34 -2.35 6.47
N ASP A 92 21.89 -2.73 7.63
CA ASP A 92 22.53 -4.05 7.76
C ASP A 92 21.48 -5.16 7.80
N TRP A 93 21.60 -6.09 6.87
CA TRP A 93 20.68 -7.19 6.71
C TRP A 93 20.87 -8.33 7.75
N ARG A 94 22.09 -8.46 8.32
CA ARG A 94 22.45 -9.59 9.19
C ARG A 94 21.54 -9.74 10.41
N PRO A 95 21.25 -8.64 11.19
CA PRO A 95 20.35 -8.72 12.33
C PRO A 95 18.89 -8.95 11.96
N LEU A 96 18.52 -8.79 10.68
CA LEU A 96 17.13 -8.94 10.21
C LEU A 96 16.82 -10.37 9.76
N VAL A 97 17.82 -11.21 9.52
CA VAL A 97 17.62 -12.60 9.07
C VAL A 97 16.73 -13.39 10.02
N PRO A 98 16.97 -13.41 11.35
CA PRO A 98 16.12 -14.16 12.27
C PRO A 98 14.66 -13.73 12.24
N PHE A 99 14.40 -12.43 12.12
CA PHE A 99 13.03 -11.90 11.97
C PHE A 99 12.39 -12.42 10.68
N VAL A 100 13.10 -12.33 9.54
CA VAL A 100 12.57 -12.77 8.25
C VAL A 100 12.31 -14.28 8.24
N GLU A 101 13.20 -15.09 8.79
CA GLU A 101 13.03 -16.55 8.91
C GLU A 101 11.80 -16.89 9.75
N GLU A 102 11.70 -16.31 10.94
CA GLU A 102 10.56 -16.55 11.85
C GLU A 102 9.26 -16.06 11.25
N PHE A 103 9.24 -14.84 10.67
CA PHE A 103 8.03 -14.23 10.16
C PHE A 103 7.49 -14.95 8.94
N THR A 104 8.36 -15.33 7.99
CA THR A 104 7.94 -15.96 6.73
C THR A 104 7.63 -17.44 6.87
N GLU A 105 8.25 -18.12 7.82
CA GLU A 105 8.21 -19.58 7.97
C GLU A 105 8.61 -20.34 6.68
N LEU A 106 9.49 -19.74 5.88
CA LEU A 106 9.93 -20.35 4.61
C LEU A 106 10.96 -21.45 4.79
N GLY A 107 11.67 -21.48 5.94
CA GLY A 107 12.68 -22.47 6.23
C GLY A 107 13.76 -22.53 5.14
N ILE A 108 14.02 -23.71 4.60
CA ILE A 108 15.03 -23.92 3.56
C ILE A 108 14.76 -23.11 2.28
N TYR A 109 13.50 -22.82 1.98
CA TYR A 109 13.12 -22.05 0.79
C TYR A 109 13.67 -20.63 0.79
N LEU A 110 14.01 -20.06 1.96
CA LEU A 110 14.61 -18.72 1.99
C LEU A 110 15.95 -18.67 1.20
N ASN A 111 16.62 -19.82 1.03
CA ASN A 111 17.83 -19.98 0.24
C ASN A 111 17.58 -20.46 -1.19
N GLU A 112 16.31 -20.61 -1.61
CA GLU A 112 15.93 -20.95 -2.97
C GLU A 112 15.52 -19.73 -3.77
N PRO A 113 15.66 -19.73 -5.11
CA PRO A 113 15.20 -18.65 -5.97
C PRO A 113 13.71 -18.38 -5.80
N VAL A 114 13.33 -17.09 -5.73
CA VAL A 114 11.94 -16.67 -5.58
C VAL A 114 11.06 -17.15 -6.74
N LEU A 115 11.63 -17.42 -7.90
CA LEU A 115 10.95 -18.03 -9.05
C LEU A 115 10.25 -19.36 -8.70
N HIS A 116 10.75 -20.09 -7.71
CA HIS A 116 10.18 -21.37 -7.26
C HIS A 116 9.14 -21.20 -6.15
N TYR A 117 8.84 -19.97 -5.73
CA TYR A 117 7.90 -19.72 -4.65
C TYR A 117 6.44 -19.80 -5.13
N SER A 118 5.59 -20.34 -4.28
CA SER A 118 4.15 -20.13 -4.43
C SER A 118 3.77 -18.65 -4.25
N ALA A 119 2.59 -18.27 -4.68
CA ALA A 119 2.09 -16.91 -4.46
C ALA A 119 2.07 -16.54 -2.95
N GLY A 120 1.67 -17.48 -2.08
CA GLY A 120 1.69 -17.28 -0.64
C GLY A 120 3.10 -17.11 -0.07
N MET A 121 4.08 -17.90 -0.52
CA MET A 121 5.48 -17.75 -0.12
C MET A 121 6.04 -16.39 -0.55
N SER A 122 5.81 -15.99 -1.80
CA SER A 122 6.24 -14.69 -2.32
C SER A 122 5.65 -13.54 -1.51
N MET A 123 4.39 -13.66 -1.11
CA MET A 123 3.72 -12.64 -0.34
C MET A 123 4.22 -12.57 1.11
N ARG A 124 4.46 -13.71 1.77
CA ARG A 124 5.09 -13.76 3.10
C ARG A 124 6.45 -13.06 3.08
N LEU A 125 7.28 -13.36 2.07
CA LEU A 125 8.57 -12.68 1.88
C LEU A 125 8.38 -11.18 1.65
N ALA A 126 7.47 -10.76 0.75
CA ALA A 126 7.23 -9.35 0.44
C ALA A 126 6.84 -8.55 1.68
N PHE A 127 5.96 -9.11 2.50
CA PHE A 127 5.55 -8.46 3.73
C PHE A 127 6.70 -8.39 4.74
N ALA A 128 7.43 -9.49 4.96
CA ALA A 128 8.59 -9.53 5.86
C ALA A 128 9.66 -8.51 5.46
N LEU A 129 10.00 -8.39 4.18
CA LEU A 129 10.95 -7.39 3.69
C LEU A 129 10.45 -5.96 3.90
N SER A 130 9.14 -5.73 3.75
CA SER A 130 8.54 -4.42 4.02
C SER A 130 8.62 -4.05 5.51
N MET A 131 8.54 -5.05 6.40
CA MET A 131 8.67 -4.85 7.86
C MET A 131 10.12 -4.80 8.33
N ALA A 132 11.05 -5.33 7.56
CA ALA A 132 12.48 -5.30 7.86
C ALA A 132 13.08 -3.88 7.74
N ILE A 133 12.45 -3.01 6.97
CA ILE A 133 12.87 -1.61 6.82
C ILE A 133 11.95 -0.71 7.68
N GLU A 134 12.55 0.12 8.51
CA GLU A 134 11.82 1.06 9.35
C GLU A 134 11.44 2.31 8.54
N PHE A 135 10.16 2.42 8.19
CA PHE A 135 9.60 3.60 7.56
C PHE A 135 8.82 4.47 8.55
N ASP A 136 8.77 5.78 8.30
CA ASP A 136 7.91 6.69 9.04
C ASP A 136 6.42 6.57 8.61
N CYS A 137 6.20 6.16 7.35
CA CYS A 137 4.87 6.03 6.74
C CYS A 137 4.78 4.76 5.90
N PHE A 138 3.79 3.94 6.15
CA PHE A 138 3.52 2.72 5.39
C PHE A 138 2.38 2.92 4.39
N LEU A 139 2.58 2.46 3.16
CA LEU A 139 1.56 2.44 2.11
C LEU A 139 0.92 1.04 2.04
N ILE A 140 -0.38 0.98 2.27
CA ILE A 140 -1.16 -0.26 2.27
C ILE A 140 -2.14 -0.18 1.10
N ASP A 141 -1.95 -1.01 0.07
CA ASP A 141 -2.80 -1.04 -1.13
C ASP A 141 -3.57 -2.37 -1.18
N GLU A 142 -4.86 -2.33 -0.96
CA GLU A 142 -5.89 -3.40 -1.08
C GLU A 142 -5.52 -4.85 -0.66
N GLY A 143 -4.27 -5.15 -0.41
CA GLY A 143 -3.71 -6.51 -0.35
C GLY A 143 -3.54 -7.12 1.04
N MET A 144 -4.14 -6.58 2.12
CA MET A 144 -3.92 -7.12 3.48
C MET A 144 -4.69 -8.41 3.81
N ALA A 145 -5.66 -8.80 2.97
CA ALA A 145 -6.39 -10.07 3.14
C ALA A 145 -5.62 -11.23 2.50
N VAL A 146 -4.40 -11.52 3.00
CA VAL A 146 -3.51 -12.41 2.31
C VAL A 146 -2.97 -13.52 3.20
N GLY A 147 -3.12 -14.73 2.71
CA GLY A 147 -2.65 -15.93 3.37
C GLY A 147 -3.73 -16.57 4.25
N ASP A 148 -3.29 -17.51 5.07
CA ASP A 148 -4.13 -18.07 6.13
C ASP A 148 -4.36 -17.04 7.26
N SER A 149 -5.40 -17.27 8.08
CA SER A 149 -5.77 -16.37 9.17
C SER A 149 -4.61 -16.08 10.13
N ARG A 150 -3.78 -17.09 10.41
CA ARG A 150 -2.62 -16.98 11.31
C ARG A 150 -1.56 -16.01 10.78
N PHE A 151 -1.30 -16.04 9.47
CA PHE A 151 -0.38 -15.08 8.85
C PHE A 151 -0.98 -13.66 8.83
N GLY A 152 -2.28 -13.55 8.57
CA GLY A 152 -3.01 -12.29 8.66
C GLY A 152 -2.90 -11.64 10.05
N ASP A 153 -3.06 -12.42 11.13
CA ASP A 153 -2.90 -11.95 12.51
C ASP A 153 -1.47 -11.45 12.80
N ARG A 154 -0.46 -12.13 12.27
CA ARG A 154 0.95 -11.70 12.38
C ARG A 154 1.20 -10.39 11.64
N CYS A 155 0.69 -10.25 10.42
CA CYS A 155 0.78 -9.02 9.66
C CYS A 155 0.12 -7.85 10.39
N HIS A 156 -1.08 -8.09 10.93
CA HIS A 156 -1.80 -7.12 11.73
C HIS A 156 -0.98 -6.69 12.96
N HIS A 157 -0.45 -7.65 13.72
CA HIS A 157 0.34 -7.37 14.91
C HIS A 157 1.61 -6.55 14.59
N GLU A 158 2.37 -6.95 13.56
CA GLU A 158 3.58 -6.25 13.14
C GLU A 158 3.31 -4.81 12.70
N LEU A 159 2.21 -4.59 12.00
CA LEU A 159 1.90 -3.30 11.41
C LEU A 159 1.16 -2.37 12.37
N PHE A 160 0.04 -2.83 12.93
CA PHE A 160 -0.86 -1.95 13.68
C PHE A 160 -0.65 -1.96 15.20
N VAL A 161 0.00 -2.99 15.74
CA VAL A 161 0.31 -3.04 17.17
C VAL A 161 1.73 -2.55 17.44
N LYS A 162 2.73 -3.15 16.80
CA LYS A 162 4.13 -2.76 17.03
C LYS A 162 4.50 -1.39 16.44
N ARG A 163 3.86 -0.99 15.32
CA ARG A 163 4.15 0.28 14.60
C ARG A 163 3.01 1.29 14.68
N ARG A 164 2.21 1.23 15.75
CA ARG A 164 1.07 2.13 15.96
C ARG A 164 1.42 3.62 15.97
N ASP A 165 2.68 3.94 16.21
CA ASP A 165 3.24 5.31 16.21
C ASP A 165 3.65 5.78 14.81
N ARG A 166 3.58 4.91 13.80
CA ARG A 166 3.91 5.25 12.40
C ARG A 166 2.69 5.80 11.68
N ALA A 167 2.95 6.55 10.62
CA ALA A 167 1.87 6.98 9.75
C ALA A 167 1.45 5.85 8.79
N PHE A 168 0.15 5.81 8.43
CA PHE A 168 -0.37 4.87 7.46
C PHE A 168 -1.21 5.57 6.41
N ILE A 169 -1.04 5.18 5.15
CA ILE A 169 -1.94 5.49 4.04
C ILE A 169 -2.54 4.17 3.57
N LEU A 170 -3.79 3.94 3.91
CA LEU A 170 -4.53 2.72 3.58
C LEU A 170 -5.45 2.99 2.40
N VAL A 171 -5.19 2.33 1.28
CA VAL A 171 -5.98 2.46 0.06
C VAL A 171 -6.85 1.23 -0.10
N SER A 172 -8.16 1.40 -0.09
CA SER A 172 -9.12 0.30 -0.23
C SER A 172 -10.38 0.73 -0.95
N HIS A 173 -11.08 -0.24 -1.50
CA HIS A 173 -12.46 -0.07 -1.94
C HIS A 173 -13.46 -0.56 -0.88
N ASP A 174 -12.99 -1.22 0.20
CA ASP A 174 -13.80 -1.68 1.32
C ASP A 174 -13.75 -0.67 2.49
N PRO A 175 -14.87 0.00 2.78
CA PRO A 175 -14.94 0.96 3.88
C PRO A 175 -14.73 0.34 5.27
N ASN A 176 -15.04 -0.94 5.45
CA ASN A 176 -14.92 -1.58 6.77
C ASN A 176 -13.45 -1.73 7.15
N ILE A 177 -12.59 -2.02 6.18
CA ILE A 177 -11.14 -2.06 6.39
C ILE A 177 -10.65 -0.68 6.84
N ILE A 178 -11.08 0.38 6.15
CA ILE A 178 -10.68 1.75 6.50
C ILE A 178 -11.18 2.14 7.90
N ARG A 179 -12.43 1.81 8.25
CA ARG A 179 -12.99 2.06 9.59
C ARG A 179 -12.20 1.39 10.71
N SER A 180 -11.64 0.22 10.44
CA SER A 180 -10.91 -0.54 11.46
C SER A 180 -9.56 0.08 11.82
N TYR A 181 -8.96 0.88 10.91
CA TYR A 181 -7.57 1.31 11.06
C TYR A 181 -7.34 2.82 10.91
N CYS A 182 -8.33 3.57 10.43
CA CYS A 182 -8.19 5.00 10.15
C CYS A 182 -9.26 5.82 10.87
N GLU A 183 -8.85 6.97 11.41
CA GLU A 183 -9.77 7.96 11.98
C GLU A 183 -10.32 8.90 10.90
N ARG A 184 -9.48 9.23 9.92
CA ARG A 184 -9.77 10.11 8.79
C ARG A 184 -9.80 9.33 7.50
N ALA A 185 -10.60 9.80 6.54
CA ALA A 185 -10.61 9.22 5.22
C ALA A 185 -10.71 10.29 4.13
N ALA A 186 -10.28 9.90 2.93
CA ALA A 186 -10.50 10.67 1.71
C ALA A 186 -11.14 9.77 0.66
N VAL A 187 -11.92 10.37 -0.23
CA VAL A 187 -12.52 9.67 -1.38
C VAL A 187 -11.86 10.16 -2.65
N LEU A 188 -11.25 9.24 -3.39
CA LEU A 188 -10.74 9.52 -4.73
C LEU A 188 -11.84 9.21 -5.76
N HIS A 189 -12.40 10.28 -6.34
CA HIS A 189 -13.47 10.20 -7.32
C HIS A 189 -13.14 11.05 -8.54
N LEU A 190 -13.22 10.47 -9.74
CA LEU A 190 -12.92 11.13 -11.02
C LEU A 190 -11.57 11.89 -11.02
N GLY A 191 -10.56 11.31 -10.38
CA GLY A 191 -9.21 11.87 -10.28
C GLY A 191 -9.05 12.97 -9.21
N ARG A 192 -10.10 13.35 -8.50
CA ARG A 192 -10.07 14.35 -7.41
C ARG A 192 -10.17 13.68 -6.06
N LEU A 193 -9.49 14.26 -5.07
CA LEU A 193 -9.48 13.77 -3.69
C LEU A 193 -10.35 14.69 -2.83
N TYR A 194 -11.28 14.08 -2.10
CA TYR A 194 -12.17 14.75 -1.16
C TYR A 194 -11.86 14.24 0.24
N GLU A 195 -11.41 15.12 1.14
CA GLU A 195 -11.02 14.77 2.50
C GLU A 195 -12.19 14.93 3.47
N PHE A 196 -12.23 14.04 4.48
CA PHE A 196 -13.22 14.00 5.54
C PHE A 196 -12.54 13.73 6.88
N ASP A 197 -12.96 14.43 7.92
CA ASP A 197 -12.41 14.26 9.26
C ASP A 197 -12.85 12.95 9.93
N HIS A 198 -13.95 12.36 9.46
CA HIS A 198 -14.48 11.10 9.94
C HIS A 198 -14.72 10.12 8.78
N VAL A 199 -14.40 8.85 9.02
CA VAL A 199 -14.56 7.79 8.00
C VAL A 199 -16.01 7.63 7.56
N ASP A 200 -16.98 7.80 8.48
CA ASP A 200 -18.40 7.67 8.15
C ASP A 200 -18.88 8.71 7.15
N GLN A 201 -18.43 9.96 7.26
CA GLN A 201 -18.73 11.01 6.27
C GLN A 201 -18.16 10.69 4.88
N ALA A 202 -16.93 10.16 4.86
CA ALA A 202 -16.31 9.70 3.61
C ALA A 202 -17.10 8.55 2.98
N TYR A 203 -17.63 7.66 3.81
CA TYR A 203 -18.43 6.54 3.36
C TYR A 203 -19.78 6.97 2.79
N GLU A 204 -20.49 7.85 3.48
CA GLU A 204 -21.75 8.43 2.99
C GLU A 204 -21.55 9.11 1.62
N PHE A 205 -20.50 9.92 1.50
CA PHE A 205 -20.16 10.54 0.21
C PHE A 205 -19.81 9.48 -0.85
N TYR A 206 -19.09 8.44 -0.47
CA TYR A 206 -18.72 7.36 -1.37
C TYR A 206 -19.96 6.61 -1.89
N GLU A 207 -20.91 6.29 -1.03
CA GLU A 207 -22.17 5.62 -1.44
C GLU A 207 -23.02 6.50 -2.33
N GLN A 208 -23.17 7.77 -1.99
CA GLN A 208 -24.05 8.69 -2.74
C GLN A 208 -23.47 9.14 -4.09
N ALA A 209 -22.17 9.48 -4.11
CA ALA A 209 -21.55 10.09 -5.28
C ALA A 209 -20.81 9.10 -6.18
N VAL A 210 -20.39 7.96 -5.64
CA VAL A 210 -19.44 7.05 -6.29
C VAL A 210 -20.07 5.71 -6.65
N VAL A 211 -20.94 5.17 -5.81
CA VAL A 211 -21.66 3.92 -6.05
C VAL A 211 -22.96 4.26 -6.79
N PRO A 212 -23.18 3.76 -8.02
CA PRO A 212 -24.47 3.97 -8.68
C PRO A 212 -25.58 3.30 -7.87
N PRO A 213 -26.79 3.88 -7.85
CA PRO A 213 -27.92 3.22 -7.22
C PRO A 213 -28.11 1.82 -7.82
N PRO A 214 -28.55 0.85 -7.01
CA PRO A 214 -28.80 -0.51 -7.51
C PRO A 214 -29.77 -0.41 -8.70
N GLY A 215 -29.35 -0.92 -9.86
CA GLY A 215 -30.18 -0.98 -11.05
C GLY A 215 -31.50 -1.70 -10.74
N PRO A 216 -32.55 -1.49 -11.57
CA PRO A 216 -33.83 -2.17 -11.39
C PRO A 216 -33.56 -3.69 -11.32
N ARG A 217 -34.07 -4.32 -10.26
CA ARG A 217 -34.09 -5.78 -10.17
C ARG A 217 -35.04 -6.26 -11.26
N PHE A 218 -34.49 -6.94 -12.23
CA PHE A 218 -35.31 -7.71 -13.17
C PHE A 218 -35.76 -8.97 -12.40
N ASP A 219 -37.03 -8.97 -11.97
CA ASP A 219 -37.73 -10.14 -11.44
C ASP A 219 -37.95 -11.15 -12.54
#